data_b05ceb1ce565cdb8a6ce24475257f7d3
#
_entry.id   b05ceb1ce565cdb8a6ce24475257f7d3
#
_cell.length_a   1.000
_cell.length_b   1.000
_cell.length_c   1.000
_cell.angle_alpha   90.00
_cell.angle_beta   90.00
_cell.angle_gamma   90.00
#
_symmetry.space_group_name_H-M   'P 1'
#
loop_
_entity.id
_entity.type
_entity.pdbx_description
1 polymer ?
#
loop_
_entity_poly.entity_id
_entity_poly.type
_entity_poly.pdbx_seq_one_letter_code
_entity_poly.pdbx_strand_id
1 'polypeptide(L)'
;MLSENFSKLCRVEDLTEGIGKRFLVNEIDIALFKIKGEVFALSNVCPHQHSALIYEGFIEDNCVVCPAHGWKFKLKDGKMENGGNGLNSYPVKVIDDIIYIKAEDKSNNW
;
A
#
# COMPACT_ATOMS: atom_id res chain seq x y z
N MET A 1 -20.75 -7.99 4.95
CA MET A 1 -20.96 -7.71 3.55
C MET A 1 -20.16 -6.51 3.08
N LEU A 2 -19.52 -6.61 1.93
CA LEU A 2 -18.72 -5.52 1.42
C LEU A 2 -19.61 -4.42 0.88
N SER A 3 -19.31 -3.19 1.26
CA SER A 3 -19.97 -2.06 0.67
C SER A 3 -19.27 -1.69 -0.63
N GLU A 4 -19.74 -0.64 -1.25
CA GLU A 4 -19.31 -0.21 -2.56
C GLU A 4 -17.80 -0.02 -2.65
N ASN A 5 -17.27 -0.24 -3.82
CA ASN A 5 -15.92 0.12 -4.24
C ASN A 5 -14.78 -0.70 -3.67
N PHE A 6 -15.05 -1.76 -2.95
CA PHE A 6 -13.99 -2.67 -2.55
C PHE A 6 -13.74 -3.67 -3.65
N SER A 7 -12.47 -3.85 -4.00
CA SER A 7 -12.06 -4.77 -5.05
C SER A 7 -11.31 -5.95 -4.44
N LYS A 8 -11.65 -7.14 -4.89
CA LYS A 8 -10.95 -8.35 -4.47
C LYS A 8 -9.57 -8.39 -5.12
N LEU A 9 -8.54 -8.64 -4.34
CA LEU A 9 -7.18 -8.70 -4.86
C LEU A 9 -6.62 -10.10 -4.88
N CYS A 10 -6.44 -10.69 -3.70
CA CYS A 10 -5.76 -11.97 -3.58
C CYS A 10 -6.07 -12.53 -2.22
N ARG A 11 -5.49 -13.69 -1.92
CA ARG A 11 -5.62 -14.29 -0.60
C ARG A 11 -4.46 -13.84 0.27
N VAL A 12 -4.67 -13.86 1.58
CA VAL A 12 -3.62 -13.48 2.51
C VAL A 12 -2.38 -14.36 2.30
N GLU A 13 -2.60 -15.63 2.02
CA GLU A 13 -1.50 -16.58 1.82
C GLU A 13 -0.68 -16.29 0.58
N ASP A 14 -1.19 -15.49 -0.34
CA ASP A 14 -0.45 -15.11 -1.54
C ASP A 14 0.61 -14.05 -1.25
N LEU A 15 0.58 -13.46 -0.07
CA LEU A 15 1.57 -12.48 0.33
C LEU A 15 2.64 -13.12 1.20
N THR A 16 3.88 -12.67 1.01
CA THR A 16 5.00 -13.11 1.82
C THR A 16 5.26 -12.06 2.89
N GLU A 17 5.43 -12.51 4.12
CA GLU A 17 5.68 -11.61 5.24
C GLU A 17 6.84 -10.68 4.93
N GLY A 18 6.61 -9.37 5.05
CA GLY A 18 7.66 -8.38 4.88
C GLY A 18 8.04 -8.04 3.46
N ILE A 19 7.38 -8.66 2.48
CA ILE A 19 7.72 -8.43 1.07
C ILE A 19 6.50 -7.86 0.35
N GLY A 20 6.71 -6.74 -0.34
CA GLY A 20 5.62 -6.08 -1.05
C GLY A 20 5.24 -6.80 -2.32
N LYS A 21 4.00 -6.59 -2.74
CA LYS A 21 3.51 -7.13 -3.99
C LYS A 21 2.72 -6.03 -4.68
N ARG A 22 2.94 -5.91 -5.98
CA ARG A 22 2.34 -4.84 -6.76
C ARG A 22 1.02 -5.29 -7.37
N PHE A 23 0.03 -4.40 -7.31
CA PHE A 23 -1.27 -4.63 -7.94
C PHE A 23 -1.72 -3.37 -8.65
N LEU A 24 -2.45 -3.55 -9.72
CA LEU A 24 -3.06 -2.42 -10.42
C LEU A 24 -4.57 -2.56 -10.26
N VAL A 25 -5.18 -1.62 -9.56
CA VAL A 25 -6.61 -1.66 -9.26
C VAL A 25 -7.21 -0.33 -9.66
N ASN A 26 -8.20 -0.36 -10.55
CA ASN A 26 -8.83 0.87 -11.06
C ASN A 26 -7.79 1.85 -11.58
N GLU A 27 -6.77 1.32 -12.25
CA GLU A 27 -5.66 2.10 -12.79
C GLU A 27 -4.78 2.76 -11.74
N ILE A 28 -4.95 2.36 -10.48
CA ILE A 28 -4.10 2.84 -9.39
C ILE A 28 -3.08 1.77 -9.08
N ASP A 29 -1.81 2.19 -9.06
CA ASP A 29 -0.68 1.29 -8.79
C ASP A 29 -0.53 1.17 -7.28
N ILE A 30 -0.66 -0.03 -6.76
CA ILE A 30 -0.71 -0.27 -5.32
C ILE A 30 0.37 -1.23 -4.88
N ALA A 31 1.00 -0.92 -3.75
CA ALA A 31 1.93 -1.82 -3.09
C ALA A 31 1.23 -2.40 -1.87
N LEU A 32 1.17 -3.72 -1.82
CA LEU A 32 0.50 -4.43 -0.74
C LEU A 32 1.54 -5.13 0.11
N PHE A 33 1.45 -4.98 1.43
CA PHE A 33 2.40 -5.56 2.37
C PHE A 33 1.66 -6.32 3.45
N LYS A 34 2.25 -7.45 3.87
CA LYS A 34 1.74 -8.20 5.02
C LYS A 34 2.81 -8.19 6.09
N ILE A 35 2.48 -7.62 7.25
CA ILE A 35 3.42 -7.50 8.36
C ILE A 35 2.72 -7.98 9.62
N LYS A 36 3.24 -9.04 10.23
CA LYS A 36 2.71 -9.58 11.48
C LYS A 36 1.21 -9.84 11.40
N GLY A 37 0.77 -10.37 10.28
CA GLY A 37 -0.63 -10.70 10.12
C GLY A 37 -1.52 -9.56 9.65
N GLU A 38 -0.99 -8.34 9.60
CA GLU A 38 -1.76 -7.21 9.11
C GLU A 38 -1.41 -6.91 7.66
N VAL A 39 -2.41 -6.46 6.92
CA VAL A 39 -2.23 -6.14 5.50
C VAL A 39 -2.37 -4.63 5.31
N PHE A 40 -1.42 -4.05 4.59
CA PHE A 40 -1.38 -2.62 4.33
C PHE A 40 -1.34 -2.38 2.82
N ALA A 41 -2.09 -1.39 2.36
CA ALA A 41 -2.15 -1.02 0.96
C ALA A 41 -1.75 0.44 0.81
N LEU A 42 -0.68 0.69 0.07
CA LEU A 42 -0.16 2.02 -0.14
C LEU A 42 0.00 2.28 -1.63
N SER A 43 0.04 3.55 -2.00
CA SER A 43 0.39 3.91 -3.36
C SER A 43 1.78 3.37 -3.66
N ASN A 44 1.94 2.73 -4.82
CA ASN A 44 3.22 2.15 -5.20
C ASN A 44 4.17 3.15 -5.84
N VAL A 45 3.69 4.35 -6.14
CA VAL A 45 4.47 5.37 -6.82
C VAL A 45 5.07 6.33 -5.81
N CYS A 46 6.39 6.41 -5.79
CA CYS A 46 7.09 7.31 -4.89
C CYS A 46 6.77 8.74 -5.29
N PRO A 47 6.27 9.58 -4.36
CA PRO A 47 5.80 10.92 -4.73
C PRO A 47 6.90 11.83 -5.25
N HIS A 48 8.14 11.56 -4.91
CA HIS A 48 9.18 12.46 -5.32
C HIS A 48 9.96 12.01 -6.55
N GLN A 49 9.84 10.74 -6.91
CA GLN A 49 10.47 10.25 -8.12
C GLN A 49 9.49 9.76 -9.17
N HIS A 50 8.24 9.59 -8.77
CA HIS A 50 7.19 9.08 -9.66
C HIS A 50 7.53 7.72 -10.25
N SER A 51 8.32 6.94 -9.52
CA SER A 51 8.67 5.58 -9.93
C SER A 51 7.86 4.57 -9.14
N ALA A 52 7.39 3.53 -9.81
CA ALA A 52 6.56 2.50 -9.17
C ALA A 52 7.44 1.48 -8.47
N LEU A 53 8.08 1.89 -7.38
CA LEU A 53 9.09 1.10 -6.70
C LEU A 53 8.78 0.75 -5.25
N ILE A 54 7.69 1.26 -4.71
CA ILE A 54 7.43 1.10 -3.27
C ILE A 54 7.34 -0.38 -2.89
N TYR A 55 6.73 -1.21 -3.76
CA TYR A 55 6.59 -2.63 -3.44
C TYR A 55 7.95 -3.34 -3.33
N GLU A 56 9.02 -2.76 -3.87
CA GLU A 56 10.36 -3.33 -3.76
C GLU A 56 11.11 -2.82 -2.53
N GLY A 57 10.50 -1.91 -1.78
CA GLY A 57 11.13 -1.38 -0.59
C GLY A 57 11.19 -2.42 0.52
N PHE A 58 12.04 -2.16 1.49
CA PHE A 58 12.15 -3.05 2.63
C PHE A 58 11.43 -2.44 3.83
N ILE A 59 11.10 -3.29 4.79
CA ILE A 59 10.31 -2.88 5.96
C ILE A 59 11.25 -2.63 7.12
N GLU A 60 11.07 -1.48 7.76
CA GLU A 60 11.87 -1.11 8.91
C GLU A 60 11.01 -0.25 9.84
N ASP A 61 10.90 -0.62 11.11
CA ASP A 61 10.17 0.17 12.11
C ASP A 61 8.73 0.48 11.68
N ASN A 62 8.04 -0.51 11.13
CA ASN A 62 6.67 -0.37 10.66
C ASN A 62 6.53 0.65 9.55
N CYS A 63 7.59 0.86 8.82
CA CYS A 63 7.62 1.73 7.65
C CYS A 63 8.15 0.94 6.47
N VAL A 64 7.78 1.40 5.26
CA VAL A 64 8.43 0.90 4.06
C VAL A 64 9.46 1.93 3.62
N VAL A 65 10.65 1.46 3.27
CA VAL A 65 11.74 2.33 2.84
C VAL A 65 11.84 2.24 1.33
N CYS A 66 11.68 3.38 0.66
CA CYS A 66 11.75 3.45 -0.79
C CYS A 66 13.18 3.11 -1.24
N PRO A 67 13.35 2.17 -2.17
CA PRO A 67 14.71 1.75 -2.55
C PRO A 67 15.49 2.81 -3.30
N ALA A 68 14.82 3.82 -3.84
CA ALA A 68 15.50 4.82 -4.63
C ALA A 68 16.34 5.78 -3.78
N HIS A 69 15.74 6.33 -2.71
CA HIS A 69 16.42 7.32 -1.90
C HIS A 69 16.32 7.09 -0.41
N GLY A 70 15.80 5.96 0.01
CA GLY A 70 15.73 5.65 1.44
C GLY A 70 14.68 6.42 2.20
N TRP A 71 13.69 6.98 1.52
CA TRP A 71 12.61 7.67 2.20
C TRP A 71 11.71 6.66 2.90
N LYS A 72 11.33 6.98 4.12
CA LYS A 72 10.49 6.09 4.94
C LYS A 72 9.05 6.57 4.95
N PHE A 73 8.14 5.64 4.72
CA PHE A 73 6.70 5.94 4.75
C PHE A 73 6.05 4.96 5.72
N LYS A 74 5.22 5.49 6.62
CA LYS A 74 4.54 4.64 7.60
C LYS A 74 3.56 3.73 6.90
N LEU A 75 3.56 2.45 7.27
CA LEU A 75 2.67 1.49 6.65
C LEU A 75 1.21 1.81 6.93
N LYS A 76 0.91 2.34 8.10
CA LYS A 76 -0.47 2.50 8.50
C LYS A 76 -1.18 3.66 7.78
N ASP A 77 -0.46 4.69 7.37
CA ASP A 77 -1.10 5.84 6.75
C ASP A 77 -0.31 6.42 5.58
N GLY A 78 0.87 5.89 5.30
CA GLY A 78 1.68 6.37 4.19
C GLY A 78 2.43 7.65 4.46
N LYS A 79 2.32 8.21 5.65
CA LYS A 79 2.94 9.49 5.94
C LYS A 79 4.43 9.34 6.24
N MET A 80 5.19 10.37 5.93
CA MET A 80 6.60 10.42 6.28
C MET A 80 6.74 10.94 7.70
N GLU A 81 7.75 10.45 8.40
CA GLU A 81 8.00 10.86 9.78
C GLU A 81 8.32 12.33 9.89
N ASN A 82 8.94 12.89 8.87
CA ASN A 82 9.36 14.29 8.91
C ASN A 82 8.27 15.25 8.46
N GLY A 83 7.06 14.74 8.18
CA GLY A 83 5.96 15.59 7.77
C GLY A 83 5.92 15.92 6.29
N GLY A 84 6.82 15.33 5.50
CA GLY A 84 6.81 15.57 4.06
C GLY A 84 5.66 14.85 3.37
N ASN A 85 5.60 15.00 2.05
CA ASN A 85 4.57 14.35 1.25
C ASN A 85 4.70 12.84 1.35
N GLY A 86 3.62 12.19 1.71
CA GLY A 86 3.62 10.76 1.87
C GLY A 86 2.93 10.05 0.73
N LEU A 87 2.70 8.76 0.96
CA LEU A 87 1.95 7.92 0.03
C LEU A 87 0.49 7.93 0.44
N ASN A 88 -0.40 7.69 -0.52
CA ASN A 88 -1.80 7.43 -0.18
C ASN A 88 -1.88 6.05 0.44
N SER A 89 -2.76 5.90 1.42
CA SER A 89 -3.08 4.60 1.98
C SER A 89 -4.53 4.29 1.61
N TYR A 90 -4.81 3.00 1.45
CA TYR A 90 -6.14 2.57 1.00
C TYR A 90 -6.75 1.62 2.02
N PRO A 91 -8.06 1.73 2.26
CA PRO A 91 -8.72 0.82 3.21
C PRO A 91 -8.59 -0.64 2.77
N VAL A 92 -8.32 -1.51 3.73
CA VAL A 92 -8.16 -2.94 3.48
C VAL A 92 -9.16 -3.69 4.34
N LYS A 93 -9.80 -4.70 3.76
CA LYS A 93 -10.62 -5.63 4.49
C LYS A 93 -10.19 -7.05 4.16
N VAL A 94 -10.12 -7.89 5.16
CA VAL A 94 -9.81 -9.30 4.98
C VAL A 94 -11.02 -10.09 5.44
N ILE A 95 -11.62 -10.85 4.51
CA ILE A 95 -12.80 -11.67 4.79
C ILE A 95 -12.52 -13.05 4.26
N ASP A 96 -12.58 -14.06 5.16
CA ASP A 96 -12.31 -15.45 4.79
C ASP A 96 -10.97 -15.60 4.09
N ASP A 97 -9.95 -14.91 4.61
CA ASP A 97 -8.58 -14.93 4.08
C ASP A 97 -8.47 -14.33 2.69
N ILE A 98 -9.45 -13.59 2.25
CA ILE A 98 -9.40 -12.89 0.97
C ILE A 98 -9.27 -11.40 1.24
N ILE A 99 -8.33 -10.78 0.54
CA ILE A 99 -8.02 -9.37 0.72
C ILE A 99 -8.81 -8.54 -0.28
N TYR A 100 -9.49 -7.52 0.26
CA TYR A 100 -10.22 -6.55 -0.55
C TYR A 100 -9.67 -5.17 -0.22
N ILE A 101 -9.53 -4.33 -1.22
CA ILE A 101 -9.14 -2.94 -0.96
C ILE A 101 -10.05 -1.98 -1.69
N LYS A 102 -10.15 -0.79 -1.13
CA LYS A 102 -10.92 0.28 -1.74
C LYS A 102 -9.91 1.24 -2.38
N ALA A 103 -9.68 1.04 -3.67
CA ALA A 103 -8.69 1.83 -4.39
C ALA A 103 -9.39 2.94 -5.16
N GLU A 104 -9.38 4.11 -4.57
CA GLU A 104 -9.97 5.29 -5.20
C GLU A 104 -8.95 6.40 -5.24
N ASP A 105 -8.95 7.15 -6.31
CA ASP A 105 -8.03 8.25 -6.46
C ASP A 105 -8.44 9.39 -5.55
N LYS A 106 -7.64 9.65 -4.54
CA LYS A 106 -7.93 10.68 -3.56
C LYS A 106 -7.53 12.06 -4.01
N SER A 107 -6.85 12.17 -5.11
CA SER A 107 -6.41 13.48 -5.60
C SER A 107 -7.46 14.19 -6.39
N ASN A 108 -8.59 13.57 -6.62
CA ASN A 108 -9.67 14.12 -7.43
C ASN A 108 -10.76 14.77 -6.61
N ASN A 109 -10.38 15.60 -5.71
CA ASN A 109 -11.37 16.24 -4.85
C ASN A 109 -11.61 17.64 -5.26
N TRP A 110 -12.09 17.83 -6.41
CA TRP A 110 -12.43 19.20 -6.79
C TRP A 110 -13.92 19.42 -6.82
#